data_9e8e904664d3a1af7866542d4d2de1db
#
_entry.id   9e8e904664d3a1af7866542d4d2de1db
#
_cell.length_a   1.000
_cell.length_b   1.000
_cell.length_c   1.000
_cell.angle_alpha   90.00
_cell.angle_beta   90.00
_cell.angle_gamma   90.00
#
_symmetry.space_group_name_H-M   'P 1'
#
loop_
_entity.id
_entity.type
_entity.pdbx_description
1 polymer ?
#
loop_
_entity_poly.entity_id
_entity_poly.type
_entity_poly.pdbx_seq_one_letter_code
_entity_poly.pdbx_strand_id
1 'polypeptide(L)'
;MGSEDSLTPAKLVNSRPLEAAIREFFSRSQLSQFKDETNPLSSLRHKRRISALGPGGLTRERAGFDVRDVHRTHYGRICPVETPEGANIGLITSLAAYARVDELGFIRTPYRRVVGGVVTDEVVYMTATEEDRYTIAQANTPLEGNRIAAERVVARRKGEPVIVSPEEVEFMDV
;
A
#
# COMPACT_ATOMS: atom_id res chain seq x y z
N MET A 1 32.39 47.68 -9.56
CA MET A 1 32.81 46.59 -8.65
C MET A 1 31.72 46.46 -7.61
N GLY A 2 30.85 45.52 -7.77
CA GLY A 2 29.84 45.18 -6.72
C GLY A 2 30.55 44.47 -5.58
N SER A 3 30.33 44.92 -4.35
CA SER A 3 30.94 44.32 -3.19
C SER A 3 30.49 42.85 -3.03
N GLU A 4 31.44 41.98 -2.71
CA GLU A 4 31.20 40.55 -2.45
C GLU A 4 30.09 40.32 -1.38
N ASP A 5 29.91 41.28 -0.48
CA ASP A 5 28.89 41.31 0.57
C ASP A 5 27.42 41.34 0.07
N SER A 6 27.21 41.55 -1.23
CA SER A 6 25.85 41.56 -1.83
C SER A 6 25.45 40.26 -2.49
N LEU A 7 26.29 39.22 -2.47
CA LEU A 7 26.03 37.92 -3.06
C LEU A 7 25.24 37.03 -2.09
N THR A 8 24.02 36.68 -2.47
CA THR A 8 23.20 35.72 -1.75
C THR A 8 23.09 34.40 -2.53
N PRO A 9 22.83 33.23 -1.89
CA PRO A 9 22.62 31.99 -2.61
C PRO A 9 21.59 32.10 -3.73
N ALA A 10 20.51 32.85 -3.50
CA ALA A 10 19.46 33.09 -4.48
C ALA A 10 19.92 33.86 -5.73
N LYS A 11 20.99 34.66 -5.65
CA LYS A 11 21.58 35.35 -6.77
C LYS A 11 22.58 34.47 -7.53
N LEU A 12 23.21 33.51 -6.86
CA LEU A 12 24.24 32.63 -7.43
C LEU A 12 23.63 31.38 -8.09
N VAL A 13 22.50 30.86 -7.56
CA VAL A 13 21.88 29.67 -8.06
C VAL A 13 20.81 30.01 -9.10
N ASN A 14 20.90 29.39 -10.27
CA ASN A 14 19.88 29.51 -11.30
C ASN A 14 18.75 28.49 -11.01
N SER A 15 17.61 28.97 -10.58
CA SER A 15 16.42 28.12 -10.26
C SER A 15 15.63 27.67 -11.50
N ARG A 16 15.83 28.31 -12.65
CA ARG A 16 15.01 28.08 -13.85
C ARG A 16 14.98 26.64 -14.35
N PRO A 17 16.09 25.88 -14.37
CA PRO A 17 16.04 24.46 -14.77
C PRO A 17 15.17 23.61 -13.81
N LEU A 18 15.24 23.86 -12.51
CA LEU A 18 14.42 23.17 -11.50
C LEU A 18 12.94 23.52 -11.64
N GLU A 19 12.63 24.81 -11.79
CA GLU A 19 11.26 25.28 -12.02
C GLU A 19 10.67 24.70 -13.30
N ALA A 20 11.46 24.62 -14.38
CA ALA A 20 11.03 24.02 -15.65
C ALA A 20 10.70 22.52 -15.49
N ALA A 21 11.53 21.76 -14.78
CA ALA A 21 11.30 20.34 -14.51
C ALA A 21 10.04 20.10 -13.67
N ILE A 22 9.84 20.91 -12.61
CA ILE A 22 8.64 20.85 -11.77
C ILE A 22 7.40 21.19 -12.60
N ARG A 23 7.45 22.25 -13.39
CA ARG A 23 6.33 22.67 -14.25
C ARG A 23 5.99 21.63 -15.31
N GLU A 24 7.01 20.99 -15.90
CA GLU A 24 6.82 19.89 -16.85
C GLU A 24 6.11 18.70 -16.22
N PHE A 25 6.48 18.32 -14.99
CA PHE A 25 5.79 17.26 -14.26
C PHE A 25 4.30 17.56 -14.11
N PHE A 26 3.93 18.73 -13.62
CA PHE A 26 2.51 19.08 -13.39
C PHE A 26 1.72 19.27 -14.70
N SER A 27 2.38 19.60 -15.82
CA SER A 27 1.73 19.85 -17.11
C SER A 27 1.60 18.61 -17.99
N ARG A 28 2.56 17.68 -17.91
CA ARG A 28 2.69 16.58 -18.89
C ARG A 28 2.73 15.18 -18.30
N SER A 29 3.00 15.04 -17.00
CA SER A 29 3.06 13.72 -16.38
C SER A 29 1.69 13.04 -16.37
N GLN A 30 1.66 11.76 -16.72
CA GLN A 30 0.47 10.92 -16.61
C GLN A 30 0.00 10.73 -15.14
N LEU A 31 0.91 10.90 -14.18
CA LEU A 31 0.62 10.77 -12.75
C LEU A 31 0.07 12.07 -12.15
N SER A 32 0.26 13.21 -12.81
CA SER A 32 -0.36 14.48 -12.45
C SER A 32 -1.74 14.54 -13.09
N GLN A 33 -2.79 14.46 -12.29
CA GLN A 33 -4.17 14.34 -12.75
C GLN A 33 -5.05 15.41 -12.14
N PHE A 34 -6.14 15.76 -12.82
CA PHE A 34 -7.21 16.54 -12.25
C PHE A 34 -7.79 15.80 -11.04
N LYS A 35 -7.83 16.46 -9.88
CA LYS A 35 -8.35 15.87 -8.66
C LYS A 35 -9.85 15.66 -8.76
N ASP A 36 -10.32 14.46 -8.43
CA ASP A 36 -11.74 14.19 -8.24
C ASP A 36 -12.21 14.87 -6.94
N GLU A 37 -13.10 15.85 -7.06
CA GLU A 37 -13.64 16.66 -5.96
C GLU A 37 -15.16 16.50 -5.80
N THR A 38 -15.75 15.46 -6.35
CA THR A 38 -17.19 15.19 -6.26
C THR A 38 -17.66 15.17 -4.81
N ASN A 39 -16.90 14.54 -3.93
CA ASN A 39 -17.07 14.56 -2.48
C ASN A 39 -15.72 14.29 -1.78
N PRO A 40 -15.62 14.45 -0.45
CA PRO A 40 -14.36 14.19 0.27
C PRO A 40 -13.82 12.76 0.10
N LEU A 41 -14.68 11.77 0.04
CA LEU A 41 -14.29 10.37 -0.16
C LEU A 41 -13.68 10.14 -1.55
N SER A 42 -14.28 10.71 -2.60
CA SER A 42 -13.75 10.64 -3.98
C SER A 42 -12.35 11.24 -4.07
N SER A 43 -12.12 12.37 -3.41
CA SER A 43 -10.81 13.02 -3.33
C SER A 43 -9.78 12.14 -2.60
N LEU A 44 -10.15 11.53 -1.48
CA LEU A 44 -9.29 10.61 -0.74
C LEU A 44 -8.94 9.36 -1.57
N ARG A 45 -9.95 8.73 -2.17
CA ARG A 45 -9.80 7.56 -3.04
C ARG A 45 -8.87 7.86 -4.22
N HIS A 46 -9.00 9.00 -4.87
CA HIS A 46 -8.14 9.40 -5.99
C HIS A 46 -6.67 9.46 -5.57
N LYS A 47 -6.37 10.00 -4.38
CA LYS A 47 -5.00 10.08 -3.85
C LYS A 47 -4.41 8.73 -3.45
N ARG A 48 -5.25 7.71 -3.22
CA ARG A 48 -4.85 6.36 -2.82
C ARG A 48 -4.78 5.39 -4.01
N ARG A 49 -4.87 5.87 -5.23
CA ARG A 49 -4.82 5.07 -6.45
C ARG A 49 -3.39 4.64 -6.75
N ILE A 50 -3.24 3.39 -7.18
CA ILE A 50 -1.98 2.79 -7.60
C ILE A 50 -2.07 2.56 -9.11
N SER A 51 -1.08 3.02 -9.87
CA SER A 51 -1.00 2.84 -11.32
C SER A 51 0.26 2.06 -11.70
N ALA A 52 0.09 1.02 -12.50
CA ALA A 52 1.21 0.31 -13.13
C ALA A 52 1.73 1.02 -14.38
N LEU A 53 1.02 2.06 -14.85
CA LEU A 53 1.35 2.86 -16.03
C LEU A 53 2.21 4.07 -15.66
N GLY A 54 2.85 4.66 -16.66
CA GLY A 54 3.60 5.90 -16.51
C GLY A 54 5.11 5.71 -16.64
N PRO A 55 5.90 6.74 -16.35
CA PRO A 55 7.37 6.69 -16.47
C PRO A 55 7.96 5.59 -15.59
N GLY A 56 8.74 4.69 -16.19
CA GLY A 56 9.32 3.52 -15.49
C GLY A 56 8.37 2.37 -15.27
N GLY A 57 7.09 2.50 -15.63
CA GLY A 57 6.07 1.48 -15.53
C GLY A 57 5.82 0.72 -16.84
N LEU A 58 4.66 0.06 -16.91
CA LEU A 58 4.22 -0.69 -18.08
C LEU A 58 3.50 0.21 -19.09
N THR A 59 3.43 -0.28 -20.33
CA THR A 59 2.49 0.22 -21.33
C THR A 59 1.33 -0.76 -21.46
N ARG A 60 0.16 -0.29 -21.91
CA ARG A 60 -1.03 -1.16 -22.08
C ARG A 60 -0.76 -2.35 -22.98
N GLU A 61 0.02 -2.16 -24.03
CA GLU A 61 0.36 -3.16 -25.03
C GLU A 61 1.27 -4.25 -24.49
N ARG A 62 2.10 -3.91 -23.48
CA ARG A 62 3.03 -4.83 -22.82
C ARG A 62 2.45 -5.51 -21.58
N ALA A 63 1.27 -5.09 -21.15
CA ALA A 63 0.61 -5.64 -19.98
C ALA A 63 -0.18 -6.90 -20.36
N GLY A 64 0.40 -8.06 -20.08
CA GLY A 64 -0.26 -9.37 -20.17
C GLY A 64 -1.22 -9.64 -19.01
N PHE A 65 -1.76 -10.85 -18.95
CA PHE A 65 -2.67 -11.27 -17.87
C PHE A 65 -1.98 -11.31 -16.50
N ASP A 66 -0.73 -11.76 -16.44
CA ASP A 66 0.01 -11.94 -15.17
C ASP A 66 0.12 -10.67 -14.33
N VAL A 67 0.31 -9.51 -14.99
CA VAL A 67 0.44 -8.21 -14.30
C VAL A 67 -0.92 -7.58 -13.93
N ARG A 68 -2.01 -8.12 -14.46
CA ARG A 68 -3.39 -7.67 -14.21
C ARG A 68 -4.09 -8.50 -13.14
N ASP A 69 -3.54 -9.68 -12.82
CA ASP A 69 -4.13 -10.60 -11.85
C ASP A 69 -3.92 -10.13 -10.40
N VAL A 70 -4.77 -10.64 -9.53
CA VAL A 70 -4.62 -10.46 -8.09
C VAL A 70 -3.63 -11.51 -7.57
N HIS A 71 -2.53 -11.03 -6.99
CA HIS A 71 -1.54 -11.91 -6.36
C HIS A 71 -1.81 -12.05 -4.86
N ARG A 72 -1.40 -13.16 -4.25
CA ARG A 72 -1.58 -13.40 -2.80
C ARG A 72 -1.00 -12.29 -1.91
N THR A 73 0.07 -11.64 -2.36
CA THR A 73 0.70 -10.51 -1.65
C THR A 73 -0.14 -9.24 -1.64
N HIS A 74 -1.22 -9.18 -2.41
CA HIS A 74 -2.17 -8.06 -2.40
C HIS A 74 -3.03 -8.04 -1.13
N TYR A 75 -3.13 -9.16 -0.42
CA TYR A 75 -3.97 -9.27 0.77
C TYR A 75 -3.65 -8.17 1.81
N GLY A 76 -4.66 -7.42 2.20
CA GLY A 76 -4.53 -6.28 3.11
C GLY A 76 -3.78 -5.06 2.56
N ARG A 77 -3.24 -5.11 1.33
CA ARG A 77 -2.42 -4.05 0.71
C ARG A 77 -3.08 -3.39 -0.47
N ILE A 78 -3.58 -4.17 -1.39
CA ILE A 78 -4.25 -3.70 -2.62
C ILE A 78 -5.65 -4.28 -2.66
N CYS A 79 -6.65 -3.44 -2.91
CA CYS A 79 -8.03 -3.91 -3.06
C CYS A 79 -8.14 -4.84 -4.27
N PRO A 80 -8.67 -6.08 -4.10
CA PRO A 80 -8.75 -7.03 -5.21
C PRO A 80 -9.91 -6.75 -6.17
N VAL A 81 -10.79 -5.81 -5.84
CA VAL A 81 -12.04 -5.55 -6.57
C VAL A 81 -12.01 -4.20 -7.27
N GLU A 82 -11.45 -3.16 -6.66
CA GLU A 82 -11.48 -1.82 -7.21
C GLU A 82 -10.45 -1.65 -8.33
N THR A 83 -10.93 -1.78 -9.57
CA THR A 83 -10.17 -1.57 -10.80
C THR A 83 -11.12 -1.09 -11.91
N PRO A 84 -10.67 -0.30 -12.90
CA PRO A 84 -11.49 0.09 -14.02
C PRO A 84 -11.90 -1.11 -14.90
N GLU A 85 -13.01 -0.99 -15.59
CA GLU A 85 -13.37 -1.87 -16.70
C GLU A 85 -12.62 -1.45 -17.98
N GLY A 86 -12.30 -2.42 -18.84
CA GLY A 86 -11.69 -2.19 -20.15
C GLY A 86 -10.17 -2.27 -20.15
N ALA A 87 -9.51 -1.43 -20.94
CA ALA A 87 -8.08 -1.54 -21.25
C ALA A 87 -7.14 -1.42 -20.04
N ASN A 88 -7.58 -0.76 -18.97
CA ASN A 88 -6.79 -0.52 -17.75
C ASN A 88 -7.11 -1.50 -16.61
N ILE A 89 -7.89 -2.54 -16.86
CA ILE A 89 -8.24 -3.54 -15.84
C ILE A 89 -6.97 -4.14 -15.23
N GLY A 90 -6.90 -4.17 -13.90
CA GLY A 90 -5.74 -4.69 -13.16
C GLY A 90 -4.49 -3.79 -13.16
N LEU A 91 -4.43 -2.77 -14.03
CA LEU A 91 -3.29 -1.83 -14.10
C LEU A 91 -3.48 -0.59 -13.24
N ILE A 92 -4.72 -0.24 -12.96
CA ILE A 92 -5.10 0.83 -12.04
C ILE A 92 -5.85 0.17 -10.88
N THR A 93 -5.29 0.27 -9.69
CA THR A 93 -5.82 -0.37 -8.47
C THR A 93 -5.90 0.66 -7.35
N SER A 94 -6.39 0.24 -6.21
CA SER A 94 -6.49 1.10 -5.02
C SER A 94 -5.80 0.47 -3.82
N LEU A 95 -5.17 1.32 -3.01
CA LEU A 95 -4.60 0.92 -1.73
C LEU A 95 -5.72 0.46 -0.79
N ALA A 96 -5.53 -0.67 -0.12
CA ALA A 96 -6.49 -1.17 0.87
C ALA A 96 -6.64 -0.17 2.04
N ALA A 97 -7.78 -0.23 2.73
CA ALA A 97 -8.20 0.80 3.70
C ALA A 97 -7.15 1.09 4.78
N TYR A 98 -6.57 0.05 5.36
CA TYR A 98 -5.57 0.17 6.43
C TYR A 98 -4.12 0.12 5.94
N ALA A 99 -3.89 -0.15 4.65
CA ALA A 99 -2.55 -0.20 4.09
C ALA A 99 -1.88 1.17 4.08
N ARG A 100 -0.56 1.16 4.28
CA ARG A 100 0.31 2.34 4.23
C ARG A 100 1.51 2.05 3.34
N VAL A 101 2.08 3.10 2.77
CA VAL A 101 3.33 3.04 2.02
C VAL A 101 4.43 3.56 2.93
N ASP A 102 5.52 2.80 3.06
CA ASP A 102 6.69 3.21 3.84
C ASP A 102 7.61 4.16 3.04
N GLU A 103 8.66 4.64 3.68
CA GLU A 103 9.63 5.58 3.09
C GLU A 103 10.38 5.00 1.87
N LEU A 104 10.46 3.69 1.77
CA LEU A 104 11.08 2.98 0.66
C LEU A 104 10.11 2.63 -0.47
N GLY A 105 8.82 2.93 -0.30
CA GLY A 105 7.76 2.63 -1.26
C GLY A 105 7.12 1.26 -1.12
N PHE A 106 7.43 0.48 -0.08
CA PHE A 106 6.76 -0.79 0.18
C PHE A 106 5.40 -0.60 0.83
N ILE A 107 4.43 -1.39 0.39
CA ILE A 107 3.09 -1.38 0.98
C ILE A 107 3.08 -2.30 2.19
N ARG A 108 2.70 -1.72 3.34
CA ARG A 108 2.56 -2.41 4.62
C ARG A 108 1.11 -2.44 5.07
N THR A 109 0.74 -3.50 5.77
CA THR A 109 -0.60 -3.66 6.36
C THR A 109 -0.49 -3.98 7.84
N PRO A 110 -1.46 -3.54 8.68
CA PRO A 110 -1.40 -3.76 10.12
C PRO A 110 -1.88 -5.15 10.50
N TYR A 111 -1.26 -5.70 11.54
CA TYR A 111 -1.65 -6.92 12.23
C TYR A 111 -1.63 -6.71 13.73
N ARG A 112 -2.55 -7.31 14.46
CA ARG A 112 -2.53 -7.36 15.92
C ARG A 112 -1.70 -8.53 16.39
N ARG A 113 -0.80 -8.29 17.34
CA ARG A 113 0.05 -9.34 17.91
C ARG A 113 -0.76 -10.27 18.79
N VAL A 114 -0.48 -11.57 18.68
CA VAL A 114 -1.08 -12.62 19.53
C VAL A 114 0.03 -13.29 20.34
N VAL A 115 -0.18 -13.49 21.62
CA VAL A 115 0.76 -14.16 22.52
C VAL A 115 0.01 -15.21 23.34
N GLY A 116 0.37 -16.48 23.16
CA GLY A 116 -0.27 -17.59 23.88
C GLY A 116 -1.79 -17.65 23.71
N GLY A 117 -2.29 -17.35 22.50
CA GLY A 117 -3.71 -17.34 22.20
C GLY A 117 -4.46 -16.08 22.70
N VAL A 118 -3.74 -15.06 23.17
CA VAL A 118 -4.34 -13.77 23.60
C VAL A 118 -3.95 -12.68 22.64
N VAL A 119 -4.93 -11.99 22.07
CA VAL A 119 -4.75 -10.86 21.17
C VAL A 119 -4.39 -9.62 21.99
N THR A 120 -3.30 -8.98 21.62
CA THR A 120 -2.81 -7.76 22.31
C THR A 120 -3.24 -6.49 21.57
N ASP A 121 -3.04 -5.34 22.20
CA ASP A 121 -3.28 -4.02 21.59
C ASP A 121 -2.10 -3.57 20.70
N GLU A 122 -1.02 -4.35 20.64
CA GLU A 122 0.14 -4.06 19.80
C GLU A 122 -0.20 -4.29 18.33
N VAL A 123 -0.10 -3.23 17.53
CA VAL A 123 -0.30 -3.27 16.08
C VAL A 123 1.04 -3.14 15.37
N VAL A 124 1.36 -4.12 14.55
CA VAL A 124 2.60 -4.17 13.77
C VAL A 124 2.29 -4.09 12.28
N TYR A 125 2.93 -3.15 11.58
CA TYR A 125 2.81 -3.02 10.12
C TYR A 125 3.89 -3.86 9.45
N MET A 126 3.47 -4.76 8.55
CA MET A 126 4.37 -5.69 7.86
C MET A 126 4.22 -5.60 6.34
N THR A 127 5.34 -5.79 5.64
CA THR A 127 5.37 -6.08 4.20
C THR A 127 4.93 -7.53 3.95
N ALA A 128 4.67 -7.88 2.68
CA ALA A 128 4.30 -9.25 2.33
C ALA A 128 5.39 -10.28 2.66
N THR A 129 6.66 -9.91 2.51
CA THR A 129 7.80 -10.79 2.82
C THR A 129 7.99 -11.00 4.34
N GLU A 130 7.72 -9.99 5.14
CA GLU A 130 7.74 -10.10 6.60
C GLU A 130 6.60 -10.98 7.10
N GLU A 131 5.40 -10.81 6.54
CA GLU A 131 4.19 -11.58 6.85
C GLU A 131 4.39 -13.09 6.65
N ASP A 132 5.10 -13.50 5.62
CA ASP A 132 5.36 -14.92 5.30
C ASP A 132 6.07 -15.69 6.42
N ARG A 133 6.66 -15.01 7.40
CA ARG A 133 7.36 -15.63 8.53
C ARG A 133 6.43 -16.09 9.65
N TYR A 134 5.18 -15.60 9.65
CA TYR A 134 4.27 -15.73 10.78
C TYR A 134 3.02 -16.52 10.44
N THR A 135 2.39 -17.04 11.47
CA THR A 135 1.05 -17.64 11.43
C THR A 135 0.03 -16.59 11.80
N ILE A 136 -0.85 -16.25 10.87
CA ILE A 136 -1.78 -15.13 11.00
C ILE A 136 -3.22 -15.63 10.94
N ALA A 137 -3.97 -15.39 12.00
CA ALA A 137 -5.39 -15.71 12.06
C ALA A 137 -6.24 -14.63 11.37
N GLN A 138 -7.44 -15.01 10.94
CA GLN A 138 -8.42 -14.09 10.37
C GLN A 138 -9.05 -13.20 11.45
N ALA A 139 -9.45 -11.98 11.06
CA ALA A 139 -10.09 -11.01 11.96
C ALA A 139 -11.40 -11.51 12.58
N ASN A 140 -12.11 -12.41 11.90
CA ASN A 140 -13.37 -13.00 12.35
C ASN A 140 -13.21 -14.21 13.27
N THR A 141 -11.98 -14.56 13.68
CA THR A 141 -11.73 -15.64 14.65
C THR A 141 -12.45 -15.32 15.95
N PRO A 142 -13.26 -16.28 16.50
CA PRO A 142 -14.01 -16.07 17.72
C PRO A 142 -13.12 -15.74 18.92
N LEU A 143 -13.47 -14.68 19.65
CA LEU A 143 -12.77 -14.23 20.84
C LEU A 143 -13.72 -14.21 22.06
N GLU A 144 -13.22 -14.61 23.22
CA GLU A 144 -13.79 -14.32 24.53
C GLU A 144 -12.92 -13.27 25.22
N GLY A 145 -13.41 -12.03 25.28
CA GLY A 145 -12.56 -10.88 25.58
C GLY A 145 -11.45 -10.73 24.54
N ASN A 146 -10.20 -10.89 24.96
CA ASN A 146 -9.04 -10.86 24.08
C ASN A 146 -8.44 -12.25 23.82
N ARG A 147 -9.02 -13.33 24.35
CA ARG A 147 -8.53 -14.69 24.14
C ARG A 147 -9.26 -15.37 22.99
N ILE A 148 -8.50 -16.09 22.15
CA ILE A 148 -9.07 -16.92 21.09
C ILE A 148 -9.89 -18.05 21.73
N ALA A 149 -11.19 -18.12 21.42
CA ALA A 149 -12.14 -19.06 22.01
C ALA A 149 -12.24 -20.39 21.25
N ALA A 150 -11.71 -20.45 20.02
CA ALA A 150 -11.78 -21.64 19.18
C ALA A 150 -10.67 -22.65 19.54
N GLU A 151 -10.99 -23.94 19.60
CA GLU A 151 -9.98 -25.01 19.77
C GLU A 151 -9.06 -25.13 18.55
N ARG A 152 -9.58 -24.82 17.36
CA ARG A 152 -8.86 -24.79 16.10
C ARG A 152 -9.12 -23.51 15.35
N VAL A 153 -8.05 -22.89 14.88
CA VAL A 153 -8.06 -21.58 14.22
C VAL A 153 -7.70 -21.74 12.75
N VAL A 154 -8.52 -21.17 11.89
CA VAL A 154 -8.16 -20.99 10.47
C VAL A 154 -7.20 -19.83 10.38
N ALA A 155 -6.00 -20.11 9.97
CA ALA A 155 -4.92 -19.14 9.81
C ALA A 155 -4.27 -19.28 8.43
N ARG A 156 -3.36 -18.39 8.09
CA ARG A 156 -2.49 -18.53 6.92
C ARG A 156 -1.03 -18.50 7.35
N ARG A 157 -0.22 -19.27 6.66
CA ARG A 157 1.24 -19.31 6.81
C ARG A 157 1.85 -19.36 5.42
N LYS A 158 2.73 -18.43 5.08
CA LYS A 158 3.30 -18.27 3.72
C LYS A 158 2.24 -18.18 2.62
N GLY A 159 1.13 -17.50 2.92
CA GLY A 159 0.00 -17.36 1.98
C GLY A 159 -0.89 -18.59 1.81
N GLU A 160 -0.58 -19.73 2.45
CA GLU A 160 -1.39 -20.94 2.39
C GLU A 160 -2.29 -21.06 3.62
N PRO A 161 -3.55 -21.52 3.45
CA PRO A 161 -4.43 -21.76 4.57
C PRO A 161 -3.95 -22.94 5.42
N VAL A 162 -3.95 -22.76 6.74
CA VAL A 162 -3.58 -23.78 7.72
C VAL A 162 -4.60 -23.79 8.86
N ILE A 163 -4.72 -24.93 9.53
CA ILE A 163 -5.52 -25.05 10.75
C ILE A 163 -4.56 -25.33 11.89
N VAL A 164 -4.55 -24.43 12.87
CA VAL A 164 -3.57 -24.45 13.99
C VAL A 164 -4.27 -24.34 15.33
N SER A 165 -3.55 -24.59 16.42
CA SER A 165 -4.02 -24.28 17.77
C SER A 165 -3.92 -22.77 18.05
N PRO A 166 -4.68 -22.23 19.01
CA PRO A 166 -4.59 -20.82 19.41
C PRO A 166 -3.19 -20.36 19.80
N GLU A 167 -2.39 -21.24 20.41
CA GLU A 167 -1.03 -20.96 20.87
C GLU A 167 -0.03 -20.79 19.71
N GLU A 168 -0.32 -21.38 18.55
CA GLU A 168 0.53 -21.26 17.36
C GLU A 168 0.24 -19.99 16.56
N VAL A 169 -0.85 -19.27 16.89
CA VAL A 169 -1.18 -17.99 16.24
C VAL A 169 -0.26 -16.90 16.78
N GLU A 170 0.45 -16.22 15.90
CA GLU A 170 1.40 -15.16 16.24
C GLU A 170 0.84 -13.76 15.98
N PHE A 171 -0.02 -13.65 14.98
CA PHE A 171 -0.73 -12.41 14.64
C PHE A 171 -2.17 -12.68 14.21
N MET A 172 -2.96 -11.61 14.18
CA MET A 172 -4.33 -11.62 13.70
C MET A 172 -4.56 -10.41 12.79
N ASP A 173 -5.35 -10.60 11.75
CA ASP A 173 -5.80 -9.50 10.90
C ASP A 173 -6.53 -8.42 11.71
N VAL A 174 -6.39 -7.18 11.28
CA VAL A 174 -7.07 -6.02 11.90
C VAL A 174 -8.50 -5.90 11.38
#